data_b8f11ddee2718e539a95cc980dd9a2e3
#
_entry.id   b8f11ddee2718e539a95cc980dd9a2e3
#
_cell.length_a   1.000
_cell.length_b   1.000
_cell.length_c   1.000
_cell.angle_alpha   90.00
_cell.angle_beta   90.00
_cell.angle_gamma   90.00
#
_symmetry.space_group_name_H-M   'P 1'
#
loop_
_entity.id
_entity.type
_entity.pdbx_description
1 polymer ?
#
loop_
_entity_poly.entity_id
_entity_poly.type
_entity_poly.pdbx_seq_one_letter_code
_entity_poly.pdbx_strand_id
1 'polypeptide(L)'
;FDGVIYNSEPLHFKSFNFALKSLELVITKEVYYETYCAYDDEGFFKNFLKDNEINHDDEFIRDLIKEKHSFFDENFDTETSMYHGSIGLIKELSKGYILGIGSGARREEIVRVLKREDLLSYFEEIVSSDETSYPKPNPETYILLLDRINETYQINPDECVVIEDTTKGVDAAKDAGMKCIGITNSVDRKFLNNADKVVDDYSEITIESLNNI
;
A
#
# COMPACT_ATOMS: atom_id res chain seq x y z
N PHE A 1 -3.16 2.38 1.57
CA PHE A 1 -3.37 1.71 2.86
C PHE A 1 -2.03 1.22 3.40
N ASP A 2 -1.42 0.18 2.83
CA ASP A 2 -0.05 -0.20 3.17
C ASP A 2 0.89 0.95 2.85
N GLY A 3 1.91 1.15 3.67
CA GLY A 3 2.85 2.25 3.53
C GLY A 3 2.30 3.63 3.89
N VAL A 4 0.97 3.82 3.94
CA VAL A 4 0.32 5.11 4.29
C VAL A 4 -0.38 5.05 5.63
N ILE A 5 -1.18 4.05 5.91
CA ILE A 5 -1.92 3.91 7.18
C ILE A 5 -1.27 2.83 8.03
N TYR A 6 -0.84 1.77 7.39
CA TYR A 6 -0.46 0.51 7.99
C TYR A 6 0.91 0.04 7.51
N ASN A 7 1.74 -0.43 8.45
CA ASN A 7 3.08 -0.90 8.19
C ASN A 7 3.11 -2.44 8.23
N SER A 8 2.90 -3.05 7.07
CA SER A 8 2.99 -4.50 6.85
C SER A 8 4.36 -4.95 6.32
N GLU A 9 5.18 -4.03 5.81
CA GLU A 9 6.43 -4.32 5.12
C GLU A 9 7.44 -5.16 5.95
N PRO A 10 7.61 -4.92 7.27
CA PRO A 10 8.46 -5.79 8.08
C PRO A 10 7.99 -7.24 8.13
N LEU A 11 6.68 -7.47 8.07
CA LEU A 11 6.12 -8.82 8.02
C LEU A 11 6.28 -9.45 6.63
N HIS A 12 6.12 -8.70 5.55
CA HIS A 12 6.44 -9.18 4.20
C HIS A 12 7.88 -9.69 4.12
N PHE A 13 8.84 -8.88 4.58
CA PHE A 13 10.26 -9.28 4.65
C PHE A 13 10.47 -10.58 5.44
N LYS A 14 9.85 -10.73 6.61
CA LYS A 14 9.93 -11.95 7.42
C LYS A 14 9.32 -13.15 6.71
N SER A 15 8.18 -12.94 6.04
CA SER A 15 7.43 -14.00 5.35
C SER A 15 8.20 -14.52 4.13
N PHE A 16 8.86 -13.64 3.37
CA PHE A 16 9.76 -14.06 2.30
C PHE A 16 10.92 -14.91 2.83
N ASN A 17 11.58 -14.46 3.91
CA ASN A 17 12.63 -15.23 4.54
C ASN A 17 12.13 -16.57 5.09
N PHE A 18 10.89 -16.63 5.57
CA PHE A 18 10.29 -17.89 6.03
C PHE A 18 10.17 -18.89 4.86
N ALA A 19 9.62 -18.48 3.73
CA ALA A 19 9.47 -19.34 2.55
C ALA A 19 10.84 -19.77 1.97
N LEU A 20 11.85 -18.90 2.03
CA LEU A 20 13.20 -19.19 1.53
C LEU A 20 13.97 -20.19 2.40
N LYS A 21 13.53 -20.49 3.63
CA LYS A 21 14.23 -21.42 4.54
C LYS A 21 14.34 -22.84 3.98
N SER A 22 13.31 -23.29 3.26
CA SER A 22 13.30 -24.63 2.62
C SER A 22 14.41 -24.79 1.58
N LEU A 23 14.93 -23.67 1.07
CA LEU A 23 16.01 -23.59 0.08
C LEU A 23 17.38 -23.28 0.71
N GLU A 24 17.46 -23.18 2.04
CA GLU A 24 18.65 -22.72 2.76
C GLU A 24 19.12 -21.30 2.34
N LEU A 25 18.19 -20.49 1.83
CA LEU A 25 18.44 -19.11 1.40
C LEU A 25 17.93 -18.10 2.43
N VAL A 26 18.60 -16.95 2.45
CA VAL A 26 18.22 -15.80 3.28
C VAL A 26 18.45 -14.53 2.48
N ILE A 27 17.49 -13.62 2.49
CA ILE A 27 17.67 -12.25 2.00
C ILE A 27 17.93 -11.32 3.19
N THR A 28 18.94 -10.45 3.10
CA THR A 28 19.18 -9.42 4.12
C THR A 28 18.19 -8.28 3.96
N LYS A 29 18.01 -7.53 5.04
CA LYS A 29 17.10 -6.38 5.05
C LYS A 29 17.51 -5.33 4.02
N GLU A 30 18.79 -5.03 3.91
CA GLU A 30 19.36 -4.07 2.97
C GLU A 30 19.03 -4.48 1.53
N VAL A 31 19.35 -5.71 1.14
CA VAL A 31 19.10 -6.23 -0.21
C VAL A 31 17.60 -6.26 -0.53
N TYR A 32 16.77 -6.65 0.45
CA TYR A 32 15.32 -6.65 0.28
C TYR A 32 14.80 -5.26 -0.04
N TYR A 33 15.08 -4.27 0.80
CA TYR A 33 14.56 -2.91 0.61
C TYR A 33 15.16 -2.17 -0.59
N GLU A 34 16.42 -2.45 -0.95
CA GLU A 34 17.05 -1.80 -2.10
C GLU A 34 16.66 -2.38 -3.45
N THR A 35 16.30 -3.68 -3.50
CA THR A 35 16.15 -4.39 -4.77
C THR A 35 14.77 -4.99 -4.97
N TYR A 36 14.17 -5.57 -3.93
CA TYR A 36 13.03 -6.46 -4.10
C TYR A 36 11.70 -5.98 -3.54
N CYS A 37 11.66 -5.03 -2.62
CA CYS A 37 10.43 -4.60 -1.95
C CYS A 37 9.35 -4.01 -2.89
N ALA A 38 9.73 -3.58 -4.10
CA ALA A 38 8.80 -3.04 -5.08
C ALA A 38 8.13 -4.12 -5.98
N TYR A 39 8.55 -5.39 -5.85
CA TYR A 39 7.93 -6.49 -6.59
C TYR A 39 6.70 -7.03 -5.84
N ASP A 40 5.75 -7.57 -6.61
CA ASP A 40 4.74 -8.47 -6.07
C ASP A 40 5.39 -9.83 -5.69
N ASP A 41 4.63 -10.71 -5.05
CA ASP A 41 5.14 -11.98 -4.55
C ASP A 41 5.76 -12.85 -5.66
N GLU A 42 5.11 -12.90 -6.82
CA GLU A 42 5.59 -13.67 -7.97
C GLU A 42 6.88 -13.05 -8.54
N GLY A 43 6.89 -11.76 -8.71
CA GLY A 43 8.07 -11.01 -9.17
C GLY A 43 9.24 -11.13 -8.21
N PHE A 44 8.99 -11.07 -6.89
CA PHE A 44 10.02 -11.29 -5.89
C PHE A 44 10.68 -12.67 -6.07
N PHE A 45 9.89 -13.75 -6.01
CA PHE A 45 10.48 -15.10 -6.09
C PHE A 45 11.16 -15.35 -7.42
N LYS A 46 10.57 -14.96 -8.56
CA LYS A 46 11.18 -15.14 -9.89
C LYS A 46 12.53 -14.44 -10.00
N ASN A 47 12.62 -13.20 -9.57
CA ASN A 47 13.88 -12.45 -9.67
C ASN A 47 14.90 -12.92 -8.64
N PHE A 48 14.50 -13.14 -7.38
CA PHE A 48 15.41 -13.58 -6.33
C PHE A 48 16.02 -14.97 -6.62
N LEU A 49 15.22 -15.94 -7.08
CA LEU A 49 15.71 -17.27 -7.43
C LEU A 49 16.63 -17.23 -8.65
N LYS A 50 16.28 -16.42 -9.66
CA LYS A 50 17.14 -16.20 -10.84
C LYS A 50 18.50 -15.61 -10.44
N ASP A 51 18.51 -14.62 -9.57
CA ASP A 51 19.73 -13.96 -9.12
C ASP A 51 20.62 -14.88 -8.25
N ASN A 52 20.02 -15.92 -7.64
CA ASN A 52 20.72 -16.97 -6.91
C ASN A 52 20.96 -18.25 -7.75
N GLU A 53 20.77 -18.20 -9.07
CA GLU A 53 21.02 -19.29 -10.02
C GLU A 53 20.19 -20.56 -9.74
N ILE A 54 18.99 -20.43 -9.12
CA ILE A 54 18.09 -21.54 -8.82
C ILE A 54 17.08 -21.69 -9.94
N ASN A 55 17.09 -22.90 -10.56
CA ASN A 55 16.09 -23.25 -11.54
C ASN A 55 14.73 -23.49 -10.88
N HIS A 56 13.68 -22.93 -11.46
CA HIS A 56 12.32 -23.05 -10.97
C HIS A 56 11.30 -23.12 -12.12
N ASP A 57 10.16 -23.68 -11.83
CA ASP A 57 8.97 -23.60 -12.67
C ASP A 57 7.86 -22.80 -11.95
N ASP A 58 6.75 -22.59 -12.63
CA ASP A 58 5.63 -21.82 -12.07
C ASP A 58 4.93 -22.55 -10.90
N GLU A 59 5.02 -23.88 -10.82
CA GLU A 59 4.45 -24.64 -9.70
C GLU A 59 5.28 -24.40 -8.44
N PHE A 60 6.59 -24.43 -8.55
CA PHE A 60 7.52 -24.14 -7.46
C PHE A 60 7.33 -22.72 -6.90
N ILE A 61 7.17 -21.72 -7.79
CA ILE A 61 6.87 -20.34 -7.37
C ILE A 61 5.55 -20.26 -6.59
N ARG A 62 4.49 -20.92 -7.08
CA ARG A 62 3.20 -20.94 -6.39
C ARG A 62 3.28 -21.55 -4.99
N ASP A 63 4.08 -22.58 -4.80
CA ASP A 63 4.25 -23.22 -3.51
C ASP A 63 5.01 -22.30 -2.53
N LEU A 64 6.05 -21.60 -2.96
CA LEU A 64 6.73 -20.58 -2.14
C LEU A 64 5.79 -19.43 -1.74
N ILE A 65 4.94 -18.98 -2.66
CA ILE A 65 3.93 -17.95 -2.38
C ILE A 65 2.94 -18.45 -1.32
N LYS A 66 2.49 -19.70 -1.39
CA LYS A 66 1.59 -20.28 -0.36
C LYS A 66 2.27 -20.34 1.01
N GLU A 67 3.53 -20.77 1.08
CA GLU A 67 4.29 -20.77 2.34
C GLU A 67 4.43 -19.36 2.91
N LYS A 68 4.78 -18.40 2.05
CA LYS A 68 4.87 -16.99 2.43
C LYS A 68 3.55 -16.47 2.98
N HIS A 69 2.42 -16.75 2.29
CA HIS A 69 1.10 -16.31 2.72
C HIS A 69 0.67 -16.96 4.03
N SER A 70 0.91 -18.26 4.22
CA SER A 70 0.59 -18.95 5.49
C SER A 70 1.29 -18.28 6.67
N PHE A 71 2.58 -18.01 6.56
CA PHE A 71 3.33 -17.32 7.61
C PHE A 71 2.84 -15.88 7.82
N PHE A 72 2.55 -15.17 6.74
CA PHE A 72 2.02 -13.81 6.80
C PHE A 72 0.69 -13.75 7.54
N ASP A 73 -0.28 -14.60 7.16
CA ASP A 73 -1.61 -14.63 7.77
C ASP A 73 -1.58 -15.02 9.26
N GLU A 74 -0.71 -15.97 9.64
CA GLU A 74 -0.52 -16.40 11.04
C GLU A 74 0.05 -15.30 11.94
N ASN A 75 0.89 -14.42 11.39
CA ASN A 75 1.60 -13.38 12.15
C ASN A 75 1.02 -11.97 11.96
N PHE A 76 0.01 -11.82 11.12
CA PHE A 76 -0.52 -10.54 10.69
C PHE A 76 -0.91 -9.61 11.85
N ASP A 77 -1.63 -10.12 12.85
CA ASP A 77 -2.13 -9.28 13.95
C ASP A 77 -1.05 -8.87 14.96
N THR A 78 0.05 -9.61 15.01
CA THR A 78 1.10 -9.43 16.03
C THR A 78 2.34 -8.71 15.51
N GLU A 79 2.60 -8.80 14.21
CA GLU A 79 3.86 -8.35 13.60
C GLU A 79 3.69 -7.10 12.72
N THR A 80 2.47 -6.55 12.68
CA THR A 80 2.13 -5.38 11.88
C THR A 80 1.57 -4.27 12.77
N SER A 81 1.71 -3.03 12.36
CA SER A 81 1.30 -1.87 13.17
C SER A 81 0.81 -0.70 12.31
N MET A 82 0.04 0.18 12.92
CA MET A 82 -0.26 1.48 12.33
C MET A 82 0.98 2.37 12.29
N TYR A 83 1.14 3.15 11.25
CA TYR A 83 2.15 4.21 11.26
C TYR A 83 1.85 5.24 12.35
N HIS A 84 2.90 5.71 13.02
CA HIS A 84 2.74 6.74 14.04
C HIS A 84 2.15 8.01 13.42
N GLY A 85 1.03 8.50 13.99
CA GLY A 85 0.32 9.67 13.47
C GLY A 85 -0.84 9.37 12.51
N SER A 86 -0.87 8.21 11.85
CA SER A 86 -1.93 7.87 10.86
C SER A 86 -3.33 7.87 11.47
N ILE A 87 -3.51 7.29 12.65
CA ILE A 87 -4.80 7.27 13.35
C ILE A 87 -5.27 8.70 13.69
N GLY A 88 -4.34 9.54 14.15
CA GLY A 88 -4.64 10.94 14.44
C GLY A 88 -5.07 11.72 13.20
N LEU A 89 -4.37 11.52 12.09
CA LEU A 89 -4.69 12.13 10.81
C LEU A 89 -6.07 11.69 10.29
N ILE A 90 -6.39 10.39 10.30
CA ILE A 90 -7.71 9.88 9.90
C ILE A 90 -8.83 10.57 10.68
N LYS A 91 -8.71 10.60 12.02
CA LYS A 91 -9.71 11.23 12.90
C LYS A 91 -9.82 12.73 12.68
N GLU A 92 -8.74 13.41 12.34
CA GLU A 92 -8.78 14.85 12.07
C GLU A 92 -9.43 15.14 10.71
N LEU A 93 -9.01 14.42 9.67
CA LEU A 93 -9.54 14.61 8.32
C LEU A 93 -11.02 14.24 8.21
N SER A 94 -11.48 13.22 8.93
CA SER A 94 -12.90 12.81 8.93
C SER A 94 -13.88 13.89 9.41
N LYS A 95 -13.40 14.95 10.05
CA LYS A 95 -14.25 16.08 10.49
C LYS A 95 -14.67 17.00 9.35
N GLY A 96 -13.97 16.99 8.24
CA GLY A 96 -14.21 17.92 7.13
C GLY A 96 -14.10 17.32 5.73
N TYR A 97 -13.67 16.06 5.62
CA TYR A 97 -13.48 15.37 4.34
C TYR A 97 -14.17 14.01 4.32
N ILE A 98 -14.60 13.59 3.14
CA ILE A 98 -15.01 12.22 2.87
C ILE A 98 -13.73 11.39 2.67
N LEU A 99 -13.58 10.32 3.43
CA LEU A 99 -12.40 9.46 3.36
C LEU A 99 -12.73 8.18 2.61
N GLY A 100 -11.82 7.77 1.72
CA GLY A 100 -11.89 6.50 1.02
C GLY A 100 -10.53 5.79 1.00
N ILE A 101 -10.52 4.49 0.80
CA ILE A 101 -9.30 3.68 0.66
C ILE A 101 -9.27 3.06 -0.73
N GLY A 102 -8.19 3.35 -1.49
CA GLY A 102 -7.83 2.63 -2.71
C GLY A 102 -6.49 1.94 -2.52
N SER A 103 -6.47 0.60 -2.50
CA SER A 103 -5.28 -0.18 -2.13
C SER A 103 -5.05 -1.40 -3.02
N GLY A 104 -3.77 -1.78 -3.15
CA GLY A 104 -3.34 -3.06 -3.71
C GLY A 104 -3.47 -4.23 -2.72
N ALA A 105 -3.83 -3.98 -1.45
CA ALA A 105 -4.09 -5.03 -0.47
C ALA A 105 -5.46 -5.71 -0.72
N ARG A 106 -5.62 -6.92 -0.21
CA ARG A 106 -6.90 -7.63 -0.23
C ARG A 106 -7.92 -6.95 0.70
N ARG A 107 -9.19 -6.96 0.33
CA ARG A 107 -10.27 -6.34 1.12
C ARG A 107 -10.32 -6.88 2.55
N GLU A 108 -10.13 -8.18 2.71
CA GLU A 108 -10.14 -8.83 4.02
C GLU A 108 -9.06 -8.27 4.95
N GLU A 109 -7.86 -8.03 4.46
CA GLU A 109 -6.74 -7.45 5.22
C GLU A 109 -7.06 -6.02 5.66
N ILE A 110 -7.53 -5.19 4.72
CA ILE A 110 -7.90 -3.80 5.00
C ILE A 110 -8.97 -3.75 6.10
N VAL A 111 -10.06 -4.50 5.93
CA VAL A 111 -11.20 -4.51 6.85
C VAL A 111 -10.79 -5.08 8.22
N ARG A 112 -9.93 -6.11 8.27
CA ARG A 112 -9.41 -6.70 9.51
C ARG A 112 -8.66 -5.66 10.33
N VAL A 113 -7.74 -4.91 9.71
CA VAL A 113 -6.98 -3.84 10.38
C VAL A 113 -7.90 -2.72 10.85
N LEU A 114 -8.77 -2.21 9.96
CA LEU A 114 -9.65 -1.10 10.31
C LEU A 114 -10.63 -1.44 11.43
N LYS A 115 -11.09 -2.69 11.50
CA LYS A 115 -11.93 -3.17 12.61
C LYS A 115 -11.15 -3.28 13.91
N ARG A 116 -9.92 -3.81 13.85
CA ARG A 116 -9.05 -3.95 15.03
C ARG A 116 -8.74 -2.61 15.68
N GLU A 117 -8.57 -1.57 14.86
CA GLU A 117 -8.21 -0.21 15.28
C GLU A 117 -9.42 0.73 15.47
N ASP A 118 -10.66 0.20 15.36
CA ASP A 118 -11.92 1.00 15.41
C ASP A 118 -11.96 2.15 14.39
N LEU A 119 -11.44 1.91 13.19
CA LEU A 119 -11.33 2.93 12.13
C LEU A 119 -12.28 2.72 10.94
N LEU A 120 -12.93 1.57 10.83
CA LEU A 120 -13.73 1.23 9.64
C LEU A 120 -14.81 2.26 9.31
N SER A 121 -15.46 2.81 10.35
CA SER A 121 -16.54 3.78 10.18
C SER A 121 -16.11 5.18 9.74
N TYR A 122 -14.80 5.44 9.65
CA TYR A 122 -14.29 6.70 9.13
C TYR A 122 -14.21 6.76 7.61
N PHE A 123 -14.30 5.61 6.94
CA PHE A 123 -14.17 5.50 5.50
C PHE A 123 -15.52 5.24 4.84
N GLU A 124 -15.88 6.07 3.86
CA GLU A 124 -17.11 5.93 3.08
C GLU A 124 -17.04 4.72 2.17
N GLU A 125 -15.91 4.55 1.46
CA GLU A 125 -15.69 3.46 0.52
C GLU A 125 -14.29 2.86 0.60
N ILE A 126 -14.17 1.59 0.24
CA ILE A 126 -12.92 0.86 0.13
C ILE A 126 -12.90 0.16 -1.23
N VAL A 127 -11.82 0.37 -2.01
CA VAL A 127 -11.50 -0.40 -3.20
C VAL A 127 -10.18 -1.14 -2.98
N SER A 128 -10.22 -2.45 -3.13
CA SER A 128 -9.11 -3.39 -2.91
C SER A 128 -8.59 -3.97 -4.22
N SER A 129 -7.50 -4.73 -4.15
CA SER A 129 -6.97 -5.48 -5.30
C SER A 129 -7.95 -6.53 -5.85
N ASP A 130 -8.87 -7.02 -5.01
CA ASP A 130 -9.88 -8.01 -5.43
C ASP A 130 -10.90 -7.44 -6.42
N GLU A 131 -10.96 -6.12 -6.57
CA GLU A 131 -12.00 -5.40 -7.29
C GLU A 131 -11.47 -4.68 -8.54
N THR A 132 -10.16 -4.70 -8.76
CA THR A 132 -9.49 -4.06 -9.89
C THR A 132 -8.85 -5.08 -10.82
N SER A 133 -8.87 -4.78 -12.13
CA SER A 133 -8.26 -5.63 -13.16
C SER A 133 -6.78 -5.33 -13.38
N TYR A 134 -6.37 -4.10 -13.10
CA TYR A 134 -5.02 -3.62 -13.33
C TYR A 134 -4.44 -3.00 -12.07
N PRO A 135 -3.24 -3.43 -11.63
CA PRO A 135 -2.57 -2.84 -10.48
C PRO A 135 -2.04 -1.43 -10.80
N LYS A 136 -1.76 -0.63 -9.75
CA LYS A 136 -1.02 0.63 -9.89
C LYS A 136 0.30 0.40 -10.64
N PRO A 137 0.69 1.25 -11.58
CA PRO A 137 0.28 2.65 -11.75
C PRO A 137 -1.00 2.86 -12.57
N ASN A 138 -1.76 1.81 -12.93
CA ASN A 138 -3.04 2.02 -13.57
C ASN A 138 -3.98 2.79 -12.63
N PRO A 139 -4.69 3.85 -13.09
CA PRO A 139 -5.56 4.67 -12.25
C PRO A 139 -6.87 4.00 -11.82
N GLU A 140 -7.17 2.78 -12.27
CA GLU A 140 -8.44 2.08 -12.07
C GLU A 140 -8.90 2.09 -10.62
N THR A 141 -7.98 1.85 -9.67
CA THR A 141 -8.28 1.82 -8.23
C THR A 141 -8.90 3.14 -7.75
N TYR A 142 -8.34 4.28 -8.18
CA TYR A 142 -8.82 5.59 -7.74
C TYR A 142 -10.05 6.05 -8.50
N ILE A 143 -10.15 5.72 -9.78
CA ILE A 143 -11.35 6.00 -10.59
C ILE A 143 -12.55 5.24 -10.00
N LEU A 144 -12.40 3.94 -9.76
CA LEU A 144 -13.46 3.11 -9.18
C LEU A 144 -13.86 3.58 -7.78
N LEU A 145 -12.89 3.99 -6.96
CA LEU A 145 -13.17 4.55 -5.63
C LEU A 145 -14.01 5.82 -5.71
N LEU A 146 -13.63 6.74 -6.59
CA LEU A 146 -14.37 8.00 -6.79
C LEU A 146 -15.76 7.74 -7.37
N ASP A 147 -15.91 6.83 -8.32
CA ASP A 147 -17.20 6.46 -8.89
C ASP A 147 -18.18 5.95 -7.82
N ARG A 148 -17.72 5.11 -6.90
CA ARG A 148 -18.54 4.62 -5.78
C ARG A 148 -18.91 5.73 -4.78
N ILE A 149 -17.97 6.58 -4.44
CA ILE A 149 -18.25 7.74 -3.58
C ILE A 149 -19.28 8.64 -4.28
N ASN A 150 -19.22 8.78 -5.59
CA ASN A 150 -20.13 9.59 -6.39
C ASN A 150 -21.51 8.96 -6.60
N GLU A 151 -21.78 7.75 -6.16
CA GLU A 151 -23.17 7.26 -6.01
C GLU A 151 -23.97 8.11 -5.00
N THR A 152 -23.29 8.71 -4.03
CA THR A 152 -23.90 9.55 -2.98
C THR A 152 -23.55 11.03 -3.14
N TYR A 153 -22.34 11.35 -3.62
CA TYR A 153 -21.78 12.69 -3.68
C TYR A 153 -21.60 13.15 -5.14
N GLN A 154 -21.10 14.35 -5.33
CA GLN A 154 -20.77 14.90 -6.66
C GLN A 154 -19.42 15.59 -6.56
N ILE A 155 -18.34 14.79 -6.62
CA ILE A 155 -16.96 15.23 -6.43
C ILE A 155 -16.20 15.05 -7.74
N ASN A 156 -15.47 16.07 -8.18
CA ASN A 156 -14.59 15.97 -9.34
C ASN A 156 -13.22 15.41 -8.92
N PRO A 157 -12.46 14.77 -9.85
CA PRO A 157 -11.12 14.26 -9.53
C PRO A 157 -10.17 15.33 -8.96
N ASP A 158 -10.22 16.57 -9.45
CA ASP A 158 -9.37 17.68 -9.01
C ASP A 158 -9.74 18.22 -7.59
N GLU A 159 -10.87 17.79 -7.04
CA GLU A 159 -11.26 18.02 -5.65
C GLU A 159 -10.78 16.91 -4.70
N CYS A 160 -10.17 15.85 -5.25
CA CYS A 160 -9.64 14.73 -4.50
C CYS A 160 -8.14 14.89 -4.22
N VAL A 161 -7.72 14.53 -3.01
CA VAL A 161 -6.31 14.43 -2.64
C VAL A 161 -6.02 12.98 -2.20
N VAL A 162 -5.08 12.35 -2.87
CA VAL A 162 -4.56 11.02 -2.53
C VAL A 162 -3.31 11.17 -1.69
N ILE A 163 -3.15 10.35 -0.65
CA ILE A 163 -1.91 10.21 0.11
C ILE A 163 -1.29 8.86 -0.27
N GLU A 164 -0.06 8.90 -0.77
CA GLU A 164 0.65 7.75 -1.31
C GLU A 164 2.11 7.73 -0.91
N ASP A 165 2.69 6.52 -0.84
CA ASP A 165 4.06 6.27 -0.39
C ASP A 165 4.96 5.67 -1.47
N THR A 166 4.42 5.35 -2.65
CA THR A 166 5.12 4.72 -3.78
C THR A 166 5.02 5.54 -5.06
N THR A 167 6.03 5.42 -5.92
CA THR A 167 6.00 6.04 -7.27
C THR A 167 4.78 5.58 -8.07
N LYS A 168 4.49 4.27 -8.06
CA LYS A 168 3.35 3.71 -8.80
C LYS A 168 2.00 4.24 -8.29
N GLY A 169 1.88 4.43 -6.98
CA GLY A 169 0.66 4.97 -6.40
C GLY A 169 0.47 6.46 -6.70
N VAL A 170 1.55 7.24 -6.65
CA VAL A 170 1.54 8.66 -7.07
C VAL A 170 1.14 8.77 -8.55
N ASP A 171 1.74 7.98 -9.43
CA ASP A 171 1.42 8.01 -10.86
C ASP A 171 -0.05 7.64 -11.10
N ALA A 172 -0.57 6.60 -10.42
CA ALA A 172 -1.98 6.22 -10.52
C ALA A 172 -2.93 7.34 -10.09
N ALA A 173 -2.61 8.06 -9.01
CA ALA A 173 -3.40 9.21 -8.54
C ALA A 173 -3.39 10.36 -9.56
N LYS A 174 -2.22 10.67 -10.12
CA LYS A 174 -2.08 11.72 -11.14
C LYS A 174 -2.80 11.35 -12.44
N ASP A 175 -2.70 10.09 -12.89
CA ASP A 175 -3.40 9.60 -14.08
C ASP A 175 -4.92 9.53 -13.88
N ALA A 176 -5.41 9.41 -12.63
CA ALA A 176 -6.83 9.57 -12.27
C ALA A 176 -7.29 11.04 -12.27
N GLY A 177 -6.40 12.00 -12.50
CA GLY A 177 -6.70 13.45 -12.45
C GLY A 177 -6.80 14.03 -11.05
N MET A 178 -6.31 13.30 -10.04
CA MET A 178 -6.36 13.70 -8.64
C MET A 178 -5.07 14.42 -8.22
N LYS A 179 -5.16 15.19 -7.14
CA LYS A 179 -3.99 15.73 -6.43
C LYS A 179 -3.36 14.64 -5.58
N CYS A 180 -2.05 14.72 -5.32
CA CYS A 180 -1.34 13.71 -4.57
C CYS A 180 -0.33 14.30 -3.59
N ILE A 181 -0.36 13.80 -2.34
CA ILE A 181 0.71 13.98 -1.35
C ILE A 181 1.50 12.68 -1.30
N GLY A 182 2.79 12.76 -1.58
CA GLY A 182 3.72 11.66 -1.34
C GLY A 182 4.22 11.68 0.11
N ILE A 183 4.15 10.54 0.83
CA ILE A 183 4.77 10.37 2.15
C ILE A 183 5.96 9.40 2.05
N THR A 184 7.10 9.77 2.64
CA THR A 184 8.37 9.04 2.47
C THR A 184 8.50 7.81 3.37
N ASN A 185 7.41 7.04 3.54
CA ASN A 185 7.42 5.85 4.38
C ASN A 185 8.11 4.64 3.72
N SER A 186 7.93 4.48 2.40
CA SER A 186 8.43 3.30 1.66
C SER A 186 9.56 3.62 0.69
N VAL A 187 9.60 4.83 0.13
CA VAL A 187 10.65 5.22 -0.81
C VAL A 187 11.19 6.61 -0.49
N ASP A 188 12.42 6.87 -0.94
CA ASP A 188 13.03 8.18 -0.80
C ASP A 188 12.22 9.26 -1.52
N ARG A 189 12.23 10.48 -0.98
CA ARG A 189 11.58 11.69 -1.52
C ARG A 189 11.81 11.90 -3.03
N LYS A 190 13.00 11.58 -3.54
CA LYS A 190 13.36 11.70 -4.97
C LYS A 190 12.49 10.85 -5.90
N PHE A 191 11.89 9.77 -5.40
CA PHE A 191 11.02 8.88 -6.17
C PHE A 191 9.55 9.32 -6.16
N LEU A 192 9.18 10.31 -5.36
CA LEU A 192 7.83 10.85 -5.24
C LEU A 192 7.67 12.21 -5.95
N ASN A 193 8.56 12.55 -6.86
CA ASN A 193 8.63 13.87 -7.52
C ASN A 193 7.39 14.24 -8.35
N ASN A 194 6.57 13.25 -8.74
CA ASN A 194 5.33 13.48 -9.47
C ASN A 194 4.15 13.88 -8.55
N ALA A 195 4.31 13.74 -7.23
CA ALA A 195 3.33 14.24 -6.26
C ALA A 195 3.31 15.78 -6.22
N ASP A 196 2.15 16.37 -5.95
CA ASP A 196 1.99 17.83 -5.82
C ASP A 196 2.71 18.37 -4.56
N LYS A 197 2.80 17.53 -3.53
CA LYS A 197 3.56 17.78 -2.30
C LYS A 197 4.19 16.50 -1.80
N VAL A 198 5.40 16.58 -1.23
CA VAL A 198 6.05 15.44 -0.56
C VAL A 198 6.31 15.81 0.90
N VAL A 199 5.94 14.91 1.81
CA VAL A 199 6.11 15.06 3.26
C VAL A 199 6.90 13.88 3.84
N ASP A 200 7.55 14.11 4.98
CA ASP A 200 8.28 13.07 5.70
C ASP A 200 7.52 12.59 6.95
N ASP A 201 6.52 13.38 7.40
CA ASP A 201 5.74 13.09 8.62
C ASP A 201 4.28 13.49 8.46
N TYR A 202 3.38 12.75 9.14
CA TYR A 202 1.94 13.01 9.12
C TYR A 202 1.55 14.37 9.68
N SER A 203 2.35 14.98 10.56
CA SER A 203 2.10 16.33 11.11
C SER A 203 2.17 17.43 10.06
N GLU A 204 2.79 17.16 8.90
CA GLU A 204 2.84 18.07 7.76
C GLU A 204 1.57 18.04 6.90
N ILE A 205 0.70 17.03 7.12
CA ILE A 205 -0.60 16.88 6.45
C ILE A 205 -1.67 17.48 7.34
N THR A 206 -2.02 18.72 7.07
CA THR A 206 -3.04 19.49 7.81
C THR A 206 -4.16 19.92 6.87
N ILE A 207 -5.32 20.28 7.42
CA ILE A 207 -6.43 20.83 6.64
C ILE A 207 -5.95 22.04 5.81
N GLU A 208 -5.14 22.92 6.39
CA GLU A 208 -4.55 24.05 5.69
C GLU A 208 -3.65 23.60 4.53
N SER A 209 -2.82 22.57 4.75
CA SER A 209 -1.93 22.08 3.70
C SER A 209 -2.69 21.40 2.55
N LEU A 210 -3.82 20.75 2.83
CA LEU A 210 -4.68 20.14 1.80
C LEU A 210 -5.38 21.20 0.94
N ASN A 211 -5.82 22.30 1.54
CA ASN A 211 -6.47 23.40 0.82
C ASN A 211 -5.52 24.19 -0.08
N ASN A 212 -4.20 24.03 0.09
CA ASN A 212 -3.17 24.76 -0.65
C ASN A 212 -2.46 23.92 -1.72
N ILE A 213 -2.96 22.72 -2.02
CA ILE A 213 -2.43 21.84 -3.08
C ILE A 213 -3.13 22.07 -4.42
#